data_c55e13aa978214fe805efd3ebb062c80
#
_entry.id   c55e13aa978214fe805efd3ebb062c80
#
_cell.length_a   1.000
_cell.length_b   1.000
_cell.length_c   1.000
_cell.angle_alpha   90.00
_cell.angle_beta   90.00
_cell.angle_gamma   90.00
#
_symmetry.space_group_name_H-M   'P 1'
#
loop_
_entity.id
_entity.type
_entity.pdbx_description
1 polymer ?
#
loop_
_entity_poly.entity_id
_entity_poly.type
_entity_poly.pdbx_seq_one_letter_code
_entity_poly.pdbx_strand_id
1 'polypeptide(L)'
;MNVTFSRHLTRRAARLTGGLAVTLALIVGAVGLGAVPSGAAPPTQDGTVAAGYAGGWLARQVNADGSVHDANDHPSPGTTVVTALSIGAAGTEGATFDRMVSWLSAHVDDVTGTGATADPGQIGYLLLVVDAAGGDATSFGGVNLVTRLAGTLGQFEPGLYGKADPTYSGAFRQSLAILGLDGVGAPQGAGTVAWLAGQQCGGVDLAIQGGWEAYRAPATACTAPDPNTFTGVDSNSTAIAYAALAAAGVTPASDALGWLDRAQNATGGWGYLPGMDDDPDSTGLAIQAIVAGGQSPTSGVWVKGTNTAMSALLAFQLGCDAPVANRAAFTYPGGGATPNLVATQQATWGASGHAFPLGPVTFGATPDPCAPIVTTTTTSTTSTTPVGTTVAADPVAATPAFTG
;
A
#
# COMPACT_ATOMS: atom_id res chain seq x y z
N MET A 1 2.63 -61.72 -13.52
CA MET A 1 1.95 -61.01 -14.63
C MET A 1 2.18 -59.54 -14.42
N ASN A 2 3.26 -59.01 -15.05
CA ASN A 2 3.67 -57.60 -14.93
C ASN A 2 2.92 -56.78 -15.95
N VAL A 3 2.28 -55.68 -15.52
CA VAL A 3 1.72 -54.67 -16.41
C VAL A 3 2.41 -53.36 -16.13
N THR A 4 3.25 -52.96 -17.09
CA THR A 4 3.98 -51.70 -17.15
C THR A 4 3.06 -50.63 -17.69
N PHE A 5 2.79 -49.53 -16.92
CA PHE A 5 2.11 -48.36 -17.41
C PHE A 5 3.11 -47.32 -17.93
N SER A 6 3.14 -47.16 -19.24
CA SER A 6 3.83 -46.09 -19.95
C SER A 6 3.02 -44.77 -19.88
N ARG A 7 3.62 -43.70 -19.34
CA ARG A 7 3.02 -42.37 -19.34
C ARG A 7 3.48 -41.60 -20.57
N HIS A 8 2.63 -41.44 -21.55
CA HIS A 8 2.78 -40.41 -22.59
C HIS A 8 2.23 -39.07 -22.09
N LEU A 9 3.12 -38.13 -21.80
CA LEU A 9 2.82 -36.73 -21.57
C LEU A 9 2.74 -36.01 -22.92
N THR A 10 1.54 -35.85 -23.44
CA THR A 10 1.25 -34.91 -24.55
C THR A 10 1.14 -33.51 -24.00
N ARG A 11 2.15 -32.67 -24.29
CA ARG A 11 2.14 -31.24 -24.06
C ARG A 11 1.12 -30.60 -25.01
N ARG A 12 -0.02 -30.15 -24.51
CA ARG A 12 -0.87 -29.17 -25.19
C ARG A 12 -0.48 -27.80 -24.65
N ALA A 13 0.17 -27.00 -25.49
CA ALA A 13 0.36 -25.58 -25.25
C ALA A 13 -1.02 -24.89 -25.38
N ALA A 14 -1.59 -24.47 -24.26
CA ALA A 14 -2.69 -23.53 -24.23
C ALA A 14 -2.09 -22.12 -24.27
N ARG A 15 -2.37 -21.38 -25.32
CA ARG A 15 -2.10 -19.95 -25.39
C ARG A 15 -3.05 -19.27 -24.42
N LEU A 16 -2.54 -18.81 -23.29
CA LEU A 16 -3.20 -17.87 -22.39
C LEU A 16 -2.87 -16.46 -22.85
N THR A 17 -3.86 -15.82 -23.44
CA THR A 17 -3.85 -14.39 -23.73
C THR A 17 -4.13 -13.63 -22.43
N GLY A 18 -3.20 -12.76 -22.06
CA GLY A 18 -3.41 -11.50 -21.36
C GLY A 18 -4.08 -11.54 -19.98
N GLY A 19 -3.44 -12.14 -18.99
CA GLY A 19 -3.69 -11.78 -17.61
C GLY A 19 -2.36 -11.33 -17.00
N LEU A 20 -2.29 -10.09 -16.53
CA LEU A 20 -1.09 -9.54 -15.91
C LEU A 20 -0.79 -10.34 -14.64
N ALA A 21 0.09 -11.31 -14.76
CA ALA A 21 0.77 -11.86 -13.62
C ALA A 21 1.71 -10.74 -13.11
N VAL A 22 1.44 -10.20 -11.94
CA VAL A 22 2.49 -9.63 -11.10
C VAL A 22 3.41 -10.81 -10.81
N THR A 23 4.37 -11.02 -11.69
CA THR A 23 5.36 -12.06 -11.55
C THR A 23 6.25 -11.62 -10.38
N LEU A 24 6.05 -12.25 -9.22
CA LEU A 24 7.10 -12.34 -8.23
C LEU A 24 8.25 -13.06 -8.92
N ALA A 25 9.22 -12.31 -9.42
CA ALA A 25 10.42 -12.87 -10.04
C ALA A 25 11.26 -13.50 -8.93
N LEU A 26 11.03 -14.79 -8.68
CA LEU A 26 11.92 -15.63 -7.89
C LEU A 26 13.23 -15.77 -8.67
N ILE A 27 14.17 -14.87 -8.41
CA ILE A 27 15.58 -15.08 -8.76
C ILE A 27 16.21 -15.76 -7.54
N VAL A 28 16.36 -17.08 -7.62
CA VAL A 28 17.26 -17.82 -6.74
C VAL A 28 18.69 -17.48 -7.18
N GLY A 29 19.26 -16.46 -6.56
CA GLY A 29 20.66 -16.08 -6.72
C GLY A 29 21.42 -16.47 -5.47
N ALA A 30 22.49 -17.25 -5.63
CA ALA A 30 23.38 -17.68 -4.57
C ALA A 30 23.96 -16.48 -3.82
N VAL A 31 23.97 -16.60 -2.49
CA VAL A 31 24.45 -15.65 -1.50
C VAL A 31 25.91 -15.25 -1.76
N GLY A 32 26.11 -14.03 -2.21
CA GLY A 32 27.34 -13.29 -2.01
C GLY A 32 27.03 -12.13 -1.08
N LEU A 33 27.58 -12.17 0.13
CA LEU A 33 27.53 -11.04 1.06
C LEU A 33 28.39 -9.89 0.47
N GLY A 34 27.83 -9.15 -0.47
CA GLY A 34 28.36 -7.88 -0.95
C GLY A 34 27.77 -6.78 -0.07
N ALA A 35 28.63 -6.10 0.69
CA ALA A 35 28.25 -4.89 1.39
C ALA A 35 27.59 -3.92 0.41
N VAL A 36 26.36 -3.52 0.70
CA VAL A 36 25.69 -2.42 0.00
C VAL A 36 26.59 -1.21 0.18
N PRO A 37 27.00 -0.51 -0.89
CA PRO A 37 27.75 0.74 -0.71
C PRO A 37 26.82 1.68 0.06
N SER A 38 27.25 2.07 1.25
CA SER A 38 26.59 3.08 2.06
C SER A 38 26.73 4.43 1.37
N GLY A 39 25.88 4.70 0.38
CA GLY A 39 25.56 6.07 0.03
C GLY A 39 24.97 6.71 1.27
N ALA A 40 25.47 7.89 1.66
CA ALA A 40 24.97 8.59 2.81
C ALA A 40 23.45 8.66 2.71
N ALA A 41 22.77 8.07 3.71
CA ALA A 41 21.31 8.20 3.81
C ALA A 41 20.98 9.69 3.72
N PRO A 42 19.97 10.07 2.92
CA PRO A 42 19.54 11.47 2.92
C PRO A 42 19.22 11.86 4.37
N PRO A 43 19.48 13.11 4.77
CA PRO A 43 19.23 13.55 6.13
C PRO A 43 17.79 13.23 6.48
N THR A 44 17.53 12.71 7.69
CA THR A 44 16.26 12.22 8.24
C THR A 44 15.04 12.79 7.50
N GLN A 45 14.64 12.13 6.41
CA GLN A 45 13.51 12.58 5.62
C GLN A 45 12.22 12.17 6.32
N ASP A 46 11.31 13.12 6.42
CA ASP A 46 9.92 12.84 6.71
C ASP A 46 9.40 11.88 5.62
N GLY A 47 8.68 10.82 6.01
CA GLY A 47 8.14 9.86 5.06
C GLY A 47 7.30 10.53 3.96
N THR A 48 6.50 11.54 4.31
CA THR A 48 5.65 12.28 3.36
C THR A 48 6.47 13.02 2.30
N VAL A 49 7.62 13.57 2.64
CA VAL A 49 8.55 14.19 1.69
C VAL A 49 9.14 13.13 0.77
N ALA A 50 9.53 11.96 1.34
CA ALA A 50 10.06 10.84 0.56
C ALA A 50 9.01 10.27 -0.42
N ALA A 51 7.74 10.17 0.02
CA ALA A 51 6.63 9.80 -0.85
C ALA A 51 6.43 10.79 -2.00
N GLY A 52 6.51 12.10 -1.71
CA GLY A 52 6.43 13.14 -2.74
C GLY A 52 7.54 13.03 -3.79
N TYR A 53 8.77 12.71 -3.37
CA TYR A 53 9.87 12.44 -4.29
C TYR A 53 9.60 11.20 -5.16
N ALA A 54 9.10 10.11 -4.55
CA ALA A 54 8.75 8.90 -5.27
C ALA A 54 7.60 9.13 -6.26
N GLY A 55 6.60 9.95 -5.89
CA GLY A 55 5.53 10.40 -6.79
C GLY A 55 6.08 11.06 -8.06
N GLY A 56 7.08 11.94 -7.92
CA GLY A 56 7.78 12.55 -9.06
C GLY A 56 8.54 11.52 -9.91
N TRP A 57 9.11 10.47 -9.31
CA TRP A 57 9.74 9.39 -10.09
C TRP A 57 8.67 8.56 -10.82
N LEU A 58 7.59 8.18 -10.14
CA LEU A 58 6.48 7.42 -10.72
C LEU A 58 5.84 8.15 -11.89
N ALA A 59 5.68 9.48 -11.79
CA ALA A 59 5.14 10.30 -12.87
C ALA A 59 5.99 10.24 -14.16
N ARG A 60 7.30 10.04 -14.05
CA ARG A 60 8.19 9.85 -15.21
C ARG A 60 8.03 8.48 -15.88
N GLN A 61 7.38 7.52 -15.24
CA GLN A 61 7.05 6.20 -15.82
C GLN A 61 5.74 6.23 -16.61
N VAL A 62 4.98 7.33 -16.49
CA VAL A 62 3.67 7.47 -17.15
C VAL A 62 3.84 8.06 -18.53
N ASN A 63 3.26 7.40 -19.53
CA ASN A 63 3.29 7.84 -20.92
C ASN A 63 2.35 9.04 -21.15
N ALA A 64 2.46 9.65 -22.32
CA ALA A 64 1.70 10.84 -22.67
C ALA A 64 0.17 10.61 -22.69
N ASP A 65 -0.26 9.38 -22.95
CA ASP A 65 -1.66 8.97 -22.93
C ASP A 65 -2.23 8.76 -21.51
N GLY A 66 -1.36 8.70 -20.49
CA GLY A 66 -1.72 8.44 -19.10
C GLY A 66 -1.54 6.99 -18.67
N SER A 67 -1.07 6.10 -19.53
CA SER A 67 -0.78 4.71 -19.18
C SER A 67 0.66 4.49 -18.72
N VAL A 68 0.90 3.39 -18.02
CA VAL A 68 2.22 2.82 -17.79
C VAL A 68 2.39 1.61 -18.70
N HIS A 69 3.53 1.50 -19.38
CA HIS A 69 3.78 0.42 -20.32
C HIS A 69 4.56 -0.74 -19.67
N ASP A 70 4.37 -1.92 -20.22
CA ASP A 70 5.18 -3.10 -19.90
C ASP A 70 6.53 -3.08 -20.64
N ALA A 71 7.35 -4.13 -20.43
CA ALA A 71 8.66 -4.25 -21.08
C ALA A 71 8.62 -4.39 -22.62
N ASN A 72 7.43 -4.62 -23.20
CA ASN A 72 7.21 -4.73 -24.63
C ASN A 72 6.60 -3.46 -25.23
N ASP A 73 6.58 -2.38 -24.43
CA ASP A 73 6.01 -1.08 -24.80
C ASP A 73 4.48 -1.13 -25.07
N HIS A 74 3.76 -2.01 -24.35
CA HIS A 74 2.30 -2.05 -24.39
C HIS A 74 1.72 -1.48 -23.10
N PRO A 75 0.59 -0.76 -23.17
CA PRO A 75 -0.13 -0.32 -21.98
C PRO A 75 -0.42 -1.48 -21.03
N SER A 76 -0.09 -1.28 -19.76
CA SER A 76 -0.29 -2.26 -18.68
C SER A 76 -1.37 -1.74 -17.73
N PRO A 77 -2.64 -2.17 -17.90
CA PRO A 77 -3.75 -1.64 -17.13
C PRO A 77 -3.59 -1.82 -15.62
N GLY A 78 -3.16 -3.01 -15.18
CA GLY A 78 -2.92 -3.29 -13.77
C GLY A 78 -1.79 -2.46 -13.18
N THR A 79 -0.69 -2.26 -13.91
CA THR A 79 0.41 -1.39 -13.47
C THR A 79 -0.03 0.07 -13.43
N THR A 80 -0.85 0.49 -14.39
CA THR A 80 -1.36 1.87 -14.46
C THR A 80 -2.23 2.19 -13.24
N VAL A 81 -3.18 1.32 -12.86
CA VAL A 81 -4.03 1.59 -11.69
C VAL A 81 -3.25 1.64 -10.39
N VAL A 82 -2.27 0.76 -10.20
CA VAL A 82 -1.42 0.77 -8.99
C VAL A 82 -0.53 2.02 -8.96
N THR A 83 0.03 2.44 -10.10
CA THR A 83 0.83 3.68 -10.18
C THR A 83 -0.04 4.92 -9.89
N ALA A 84 -1.27 4.98 -10.40
CA ALA A 84 -2.19 6.08 -10.11
C ALA A 84 -2.48 6.16 -8.60
N LEU A 85 -2.78 5.02 -7.95
CA LEU A 85 -2.99 4.98 -6.51
C LEU A 85 -1.76 5.47 -5.74
N SER A 86 -0.56 5.09 -6.20
CA SER A 86 0.70 5.49 -5.55
C SER A 86 0.99 6.99 -5.71
N ILE A 87 0.68 7.58 -6.87
CA ILE A 87 0.77 9.04 -7.08
C ILE A 87 -0.28 9.77 -6.22
N GLY A 88 -1.50 9.21 -6.11
CA GLY A 88 -2.52 9.69 -5.18
C GLY A 88 -2.01 9.69 -3.74
N ALA A 89 -1.43 8.58 -3.27
CA ALA A 89 -0.86 8.48 -1.93
C ALA A 89 0.31 9.45 -1.69
N ALA A 90 1.13 9.71 -2.72
CA ALA A 90 2.21 10.68 -2.65
C ALA A 90 1.72 12.14 -2.51
N GLY A 91 0.49 12.44 -2.93
CA GLY A 91 -0.09 13.78 -2.88
C GLY A 91 0.63 14.79 -3.77
N THR A 92 1.32 14.34 -4.81
CA THR A 92 2.06 15.19 -5.78
C THR A 92 1.71 14.78 -7.20
N GLU A 93 2.13 15.55 -8.22
CA GLU A 93 1.94 15.21 -9.63
C GLU A 93 0.47 15.13 -10.09
N GLY A 94 -0.40 16.04 -9.59
CA GLY A 94 -1.83 16.03 -9.85
C GLY A 94 -2.19 15.98 -11.33
N ALA A 95 -1.52 16.74 -12.20
CA ALA A 95 -1.78 16.70 -13.64
C ALA A 95 -1.49 15.32 -14.28
N THR A 96 -0.52 14.58 -13.75
CA THR A 96 -0.24 13.20 -14.18
C THR A 96 -1.32 12.27 -13.66
N PHE A 97 -1.72 12.42 -12.41
CA PHE A 97 -2.82 11.66 -11.82
C PHE A 97 -4.11 11.81 -12.63
N ASP A 98 -4.50 13.05 -12.99
CA ASP A 98 -5.70 13.33 -13.79
C ASP A 98 -5.66 12.65 -15.18
N ARG A 99 -4.47 12.64 -15.84
CA ARG A 99 -4.31 11.92 -17.10
C ARG A 99 -4.48 10.41 -16.92
N MET A 100 -3.92 9.86 -15.84
CA MET A 100 -4.06 8.44 -15.52
C MET A 100 -5.51 8.06 -15.23
N VAL A 101 -6.23 8.87 -14.43
CA VAL A 101 -7.66 8.68 -14.14
C VAL A 101 -8.48 8.71 -15.43
N SER A 102 -8.15 9.64 -16.34
CA SER A 102 -8.82 9.74 -17.65
C SER A 102 -8.57 8.48 -18.50
N TRP A 103 -7.34 7.98 -18.54
CA TRP A 103 -7.00 6.75 -19.23
C TRP A 103 -7.71 5.54 -18.63
N LEU A 104 -7.68 5.40 -17.30
CA LEU A 104 -8.34 4.31 -16.57
C LEU A 104 -9.85 4.30 -16.80
N SER A 105 -10.46 5.49 -16.86
CA SER A 105 -11.89 5.65 -17.19
C SER A 105 -12.23 5.18 -18.60
N ALA A 106 -11.33 5.36 -19.57
CA ALA A 106 -11.51 4.87 -20.93
C ALA A 106 -11.24 3.35 -21.09
N HIS A 107 -10.54 2.72 -20.12
CA HIS A 107 -10.06 1.34 -20.20
C HIS A 107 -10.54 0.49 -19.01
N VAL A 108 -11.71 0.78 -18.46
CA VAL A 108 -12.24 0.09 -17.26
C VAL A 108 -12.27 -1.42 -17.43
N ASP A 109 -12.70 -1.91 -18.60
CA ASP A 109 -12.80 -3.34 -18.88
C ASP A 109 -11.43 -4.02 -18.96
N ASP A 110 -10.43 -3.33 -19.48
CA ASP A 110 -9.04 -3.82 -19.55
C ASP A 110 -8.41 -3.90 -18.15
N VAL A 111 -8.76 -2.97 -17.24
CA VAL A 111 -8.29 -2.94 -15.86
C VAL A 111 -8.95 -4.01 -15.01
N THR A 112 -10.27 -4.10 -15.06
CA THR A 112 -11.06 -4.87 -14.09
C THR A 112 -11.48 -6.25 -14.57
N GLY A 113 -11.35 -6.51 -15.86
CA GLY A 113 -12.01 -7.66 -16.48
C GLY A 113 -13.53 -7.51 -16.51
N THR A 114 -14.20 -8.46 -17.15
CA THR A 114 -15.67 -8.47 -17.29
C THR A 114 -16.26 -9.86 -17.02
N GLY A 115 -17.46 -9.95 -16.48
CA GLY A 115 -18.14 -11.22 -16.24
C GLY A 115 -17.26 -12.20 -15.45
N ALA A 116 -17.00 -13.38 -16.02
CA ALA A 116 -16.21 -14.43 -15.36
C ALA A 116 -14.71 -14.11 -15.23
N THR A 117 -14.19 -13.07 -15.91
CA THR A 117 -12.80 -12.62 -15.83
C THR A 117 -12.64 -11.41 -14.91
N ALA A 118 -13.72 -10.90 -14.31
CA ALA A 118 -13.64 -9.78 -13.38
C ALA A 118 -12.72 -10.12 -12.21
N ASP A 119 -11.77 -9.21 -11.93
CA ASP A 119 -10.77 -9.36 -10.89
C ASP A 119 -11.09 -8.43 -9.70
N PRO A 120 -11.48 -8.97 -8.54
CA PRO A 120 -11.86 -8.16 -7.40
C PRO A 120 -10.71 -7.32 -6.85
N GLY A 121 -9.46 -7.75 -6.98
CA GLY A 121 -8.30 -6.96 -6.56
C GLY A 121 -8.08 -5.74 -7.44
N GLN A 122 -8.18 -5.91 -8.77
CA GLN A 122 -8.08 -4.80 -9.71
C GLN A 122 -9.25 -3.82 -9.57
N ILE A 123 -10.46 -4.33 -9.34
CA ILE A 123 -11.62 -3.49 -9.04
C ILE A 123 -11.40 -2.72 -7.73
N GLY A 124 -10.86 -3.37 -6.70
CA GLY A 124 -10.51 -2.74 -5.42
C GLY A 124 -9.49 -1.60 -5.58
N TYR A 125 -8.41 -1.82 -6.32
CA TYR A 125 -7.46 -0.76 -6.65
C TYR A 125 -8.12 0.39 -7.41
N LEU A 126 -8.96 0.09 -8.40
CA LEU A 126 -9.64 1.14 -9.17
C LEU A 126 -10.63 1.93 -8.33
N LEU A 127 -11.34 1.29 -7.39
CA LEU A 127 -12.21 1.97 -6.42
C LEU A 127 -11.40 2.93 -5.53
N LEU A 128 -10.21 2.53 -5.05
CA LEU A 128 -9.32 3.40 -4.29
C LEU A 128 -8.80 4.59 -5.12
N VAL A 129 -8.55 4.40 -6.42
CA VAL A 129 -8.20 5.52 -7.32
C VAL A 129 -9.38 6.45 -7.52
N VAL A 130 -10.60 5.91 -7.67
CA VAL A 130 -11.84 6.72 -7.80
C VAL A 130 -12.10 7.51 -6.52
N ASP A 131 -11.89 6.92 -5.35
CA ASP A 131 -11.95 7.60 -4.06
C ASP A 131 -10.95 8.76 -3.99
N ALA A 132 -9.67 8.50 -4.30
CA ALA A 132 -8.61 9.51 -4.32
C ALA A 132 -8.89 10.65 -5.31
N ALA A 133 -9.57 10.36 -6.43
CA ALA A 133 -10.00 11.35 -7.42
C ALA A 133 -11.28 12.11 -7.01
N GLY A 134 -11.98 11.71 -5.95
CA GLY A 134 -13.31 12.23 -5.61
C GLY A 134 -14.36 11.92 -6.68
N GLY A 135 -14.20 10.79 -7.40
CA GLY A 135 -15.04 10.39 -8.51
C GLY A 135 -16.27 9.59 -8.10
N ASP A 136 -17.12 9.26 -9.07
CA ASP A 136 -18.33 8.44 -8.88
C ASP A 136 -18.07 6.99 -9.34
N ALA A 137 -17.95 6.08 -8.38
CA ALA A 137 -17.74 4.65 -8.63
C ALA A 137 -18.95 3.95 -9.29
N THR A 138 -20.14 4.58 -9.29
CA THR A 138 -21.34 4.01 -9.92
C THR A 138 -21.44 4.27 -11.42
N SER A 139 -20.58 5.15 -11.95
CA SER A 139 -20.58 5.56 -13.36
C SER A 139 -19.18 5.79 -13.94
N PHE A 140 -18.13 5.28 -13.32
CA PHE A 140 -16.75 5.49 -13.76
C PHE A 140 -16.49 4.85 -15.12
N GLY A 141 -16.16 5.67 -16.13
CA GLY A 141 -16.05 5.21 -17.52
C GLY A 141 -17.32 4.55 -18.09
N GLY A 142 -18.49 4.94 -17.57
CA GLY A 142 -19.77 4.34 -17.93
C GLY A 142 -20.06 2.99 -17.25
N VAL A 143 -19.21 2.57 -16.30
CA VAL A 143 -19.32 1.30 -15.59
C VAL A 143 -19.61 1.52 -14.12
N ASN A 144 -20.57 0.76 -13.56
CA ASN A 144 -20.77 0.70 -12.12
C ASN A 144 -19.80 -0.32 -11.51
N LEU A 145 -18.71 0.18 -10.94
CA LEU A 145 -17.64 -0.64 -10.33
C LEU A 145 -18.14 -1.42 -9.10
N VAL A 146 -19.03 -0.82 -8.30
CA VAL A 146 -19.63 -1.49 -7.13
C VAL A 146 -20.44 -2.71 -7.55
N THR A 147 -21.26 -2.58 -8.60
CA THR A 147 -22.03 -3.69 -9.15
C THR A 147 -21.11 -4.75 -9.79
N ARG A 148 -20.02 -4.32 -10.48
CA ARG A 148 -19.04 -5.23 -11.06
C ARG A 148 -18.34 -6.05 -9.98
N LEU A 149 -17.92 -5.41 -8.89
CA LEU A 149 -17.32 -6.11 -7.75
C LEU A 149 -18.31 -7.08 -7.11
N ALA A 150 -19.55 -6.64 -6.87
CA ALA A 150 -20.60 -7.50 -6.31
C ALA A 150 -20.86 -8.76 -7.16
N GLY A 151 -20.68 -8.68 -8.48
CA GLY A 151 -20.77 -9.82 -9.39
C GLY A 151 -19.70 -10.89 -9.18
N THR A 152 -18.62 -10.60 -8.46
CA THR A 152 -17.55 -11.58 -8.12
C THR A 152 -17.79 -12.28 -6.78
N LEU A 153 -18.77 -11.82 -5.97
CA LEU A 153 -19.01 -12.31 -4.63
C LEU A 153 -19.58 -13.73 -4.63
N GLY A 154 -19.01 -14.59 -3.78
CA GLY A 154 -19.57 -15.93 -3.52
C GLY A 154 -19.42 -16.92 -4.68
N GLN A 155 -18.65 -16.62 -5.72
CA GLN A 155 -18.46 -17.51 -6.86
C GLN A 155 -17.74 -18.81 -6.48
N PHE A 156 -16.91 -18.77 -5.46
CA PHE A 156 -16.18 -19.93 -4.95
C PHE A 156 -16.66 -20.33 -3.55
N GLU A 157 -16.68 -19.38 -2.62
CA GLU A 157 -17.19 -19.59 -1.26
C GLU A 157 -17.94 -18.36 -0.75
N PRO A 158 -18.92 -18.54 0.15
CA PRO A 158 -19.71 -17.43 0.68
C PRO A 158 -18.84 -16.37 1.35
N GLY A 159 -19.05 -15.11 1.00
CA GLY A 159 -18.33 -13.97 1.56
C GLY A 159 -16.99 -13.66 0.90
N LEU A 160 -16.46 -14.53 0.05
CA LEU A 160 -15.24 -14.28 -0.71
C LEU A 160 -15.55 -13.61 -2.05
N TYR A 161 -14.85 -12.53 -2.38
CA TYR A 161 -14.81 -11.97 -3.72
C TYR A 161 -13.85 -12.77 -4.61
N GLY A 162 -14.34 -13.27 -5.74
CA GLY A 162 -13.55 -14.02 -6.72
C GLY A 162 -13.39 -15.50 -6.39
N LYS A 163 -12.32 -16.10 -6.89
CA LYS A 163 -11.99 -17.52 -6.74
C LYS A 163 -10.99 -17.72 -5.61
N ALA A 164 -11.04 -18.88 -4.95
CA ALA A 164 -9.94 -19.30 -4.12
C ALA A 164 -8.71 -19.58 -4.99
N ASP A 165 -7.65 -18.85 -4.73
CA ASP A 165 -6.36 -18.97 -5.40
C ASP A 165 -5.28 -18.63 -4.37
N PRO A 166 -4.45 -19.56 -3.94
CA PRO A 166 -3.44 -19.32 -2.91
C PRO A 166 -2.41 -18.25 -3.31
N THR A 167 -2.33 -17.91 -4.60
CA THR A 167 -1.39 -16.91 -5.09
C THR A 167 -2.00 -15.51 -5.10
N TYR A 168 -3.28 -15.37 -5.50
CA TYR A 168 -3.86 -14.05 -5.81
C TYR A 168 -5.23 -13.79 -5.20
N SER A 169 -6.06 -14.81 -5.02
CA SER A 169 -7.36 -14.67 -4.34
C SER A 169 -7.21 -14.99 -2.87
N GLY A 170 -7.98 -14.37 -2.01
CA GLY A 170 -7.91 -14.57 -0.58
C GLY A 170 -7.78 -13.25 0.18
N ALA A 171 -7.01 -13.24 1.25
CA ALA A 171 -6.96 -12.10 2.18
C ALA A 171 -6.55 -10.79 1.48
N PHE A 172 -5.57 -10.80 0.59
CA PHE A 172 -5.07 -9.58 -0.06
C PHE A 172 -6.13 -8.95 -0.98
N ARG A 173 -6.69 -9.71 -1.92
CA ARG A 173 -7.72 -9.19 -2.84
C ARG A 173 -9.02 -8.85 -2.13
N GLN A 174 -9.41 -9.65 -1.14
CA GLN A 174 -10.56 -9.38 -0.30
C GLN A 174 -10.41 -8.04 0.42
N SER A 175 -9.22 -7.77 0.96
CA SER A 175 -8.90 -6.52 1.64
C SER A 175 -8.97 -5.31 0.72
N LEU A 176 -8.41 -5.43 -0.50
CA LEU A 176 -8.51 -4.37 -1.51
C LEU A 176 -9.96 -4.07 -1.87
N ALA A 177 -10.80 -5.10 -2.02
CA ALA A 177 -12.22 -4.93 -2.31
C ALA A 177 -12.95 -4.20 -1.15
N ILE A 178 -12.67 -4.57 0.09
CA ILE A 178 -13.25 -3.94 1.28
C ILE A 178 -12.80 -2.48 1.40
N LEU A 179 -11.49 -2.21 1.28
CA LEU A 179 -10.92 -0.85 1.31
C LEU A 179 -11.50 0.03 0.19
N GLY A 180 -11.60 -0.52 -1.02
CA GLY A 180 -12.16 0.21 -2.16
C GLY A 180 -13.63 0.56 -1.97
N LEU A 181 -14.46 -0.36 -1.46
CA LEU A 181 -15.87 -0.08 -1.15
C LEU A 181 -16.00 0.95 -0.02
N ASP A 182 -15.16 0.85 1.01
CA ASP A 182 -15.17 1.81 2.12
C ASP A 182 -14.84 3.22 1.63
N GLY A 183 -13.79 3.37 0.80
CA GLY A 183 -13.36 4.65 0.24
C GLY A 183 -14.47 5.36 -0.57
N VAL A 184 -15.19 4.62 -1.40
CA VAL A 184 -16.29 5.21 -2.19
C VAL A 184 -17.62 5.26 -1.43
N GLY A 185 -17.63 4.94 -0.12
CA GLY A 185 -18.84 4.97 0.72
C GLY A 185 -19.90 3.94 0.29
N ALA A 186 -19.52 2.87 -0.39
CA ALA A 186 -20.43 1.84 -0.83
C ALA A 186 -20.60 0.73 0.24
N PRO A 187 -21.79 0.10 0.33
CA PRO A 187 -22.01 -0.95 1.31
C PRO A 187 -21.14 -2.18 1.01
N GLN A 188 -20.62 -2.78 2.08
CA GLN A 188 -19.92 -4.05 1.99
C GLN A 188 -20.85 -5.17 1.55
N GLY A 189 -20.36 -6.10 0.74
CA GLY A 189 -21.10 -7.29 0.34
C GLY A 189 -21.40 -8.19 1.55
N ALA A 190 -22.47 -8.97 1.45
CA ALA A 190 -22.90 -9.84 2.55
C ALA A 190 -21.80 -10.85 2.92
N GLY A 191 -21.38 -10.83 4.19
CA GLY A 191 -20.39 -11.76 4.74
C GLY A 191 -18.93 -11.47 4.38
N THR A 192 -18.62 -10.44 3.58
CA THR A 192 -17.26 -10.18 3.07
C THR A 192 -16.27 -9.82 4.18
N VAL A 193 -16.66 -8.93 5.09
CA VAL A 193 -15.86 -8.54 6.24
C VAL A 193 -15.72 -9.71 7.23
N ALA A 194 -16.81 -10.46 7.46
CA ALA A 194 -16.79 -11.64 8.31
C ALA A 194 -15.89 -12.75 7.73
N TRP A 195 -15.89 -12.93 6.41
CA TRP A 195 -14.97 -13.86 5.75
C TRP A 195 -13.51 -13.48 6.04
N LEU A 196 -13.14 -12.21 5.82
CA LEU A 196 -11.78 -11.74 6.08
C LEU A 196 -11.38 -11.88 7.55
N ALA A 197 -12.26 -11.50 8.48
CA ALA A 197 -12.04 -11.68 9.91
C ALA A 197 -11.90 -13.17 10.30
N GLY A 198 -12.67 -14.06 9.67
CA GLY A 198 -12.60 -15.51 9.87
C GLY A 198 -11.33 -16.17 9.34
N GLN A 199 -10.59 -15.50 8.46
CA GLN A 199 -9.29 -15.98 7.97
C GLN A 199 -8.15 -15.70 8.97
N GLN A 200 -8.37 -14.86 9.99
CA GLN A 200 -7.35 -14.59 10.99
C GLN A 200 -6.93 -15.85 11.74
N CYS A 201 -5.64 -16.00 11.93
CA CYS A 201 -5.06 -17.10 12.69
C CYS A 201 -5.14 -16.80 14.20
N GLY A 202 -5.70 -17.74 14.93
CA GLY A 202 -5.86 -17.68 16.39
C GLY A 202 -4.98 -18.71 17.11
N GLY A 203 -5.33 -18.97 18.37
CA GLY A 203 -4.65 -19.98 19.20
C GLY A 203 -3.54 -19.37 20.06
N VAL A 204 -2.63 -20.25 20.54
CA VAL A 204 -1.55 -19.86 21.49
C VAL A 204 -0.17 -19.84 20.84
N ASP A 205 -0.04 -20.31 19.60
CA ASP A 205 1.22 -20.28 18.86
C ASP A 205 1.48 -18.87 18.35
N LEU A 206 2.47 -18.20 18.93
CA LEU A 206 2.83 -16.83 18.61
C LEU A 206 3.37 -16.65 17.18
N ALA A 207 3.81 -17.72 16.52
CA ALA A 207 4.25 -17.67 15.13
C ALA A 207 3.09 -17.35 14.17
N ILE A 208 1.85 -17.73 14.54
CA ILE A 208 0.68 -17.55 13.69
C ILE A 208 -0.37 -16.63 14.30
N GLN A 209 -0.44 -16.54 15.64
CA GLN A 209 -1.50 -15.84 16.35
C GLN A 209 -1.57 -14.36 15.97
N GLY A 210 -2.68 -13.97 15.39
CA GLY A 210 -2.97 -12.59 14.99
C GLY A 210 -2.73 -12.30 13.51
N GLY A 211 -2.03 -13.17 12.78
CA GLY A 211 -1.73 -12.96 11.37
C GLY A 211 -2.72 -13.61 10.39
N TRP A 212 -2.49 -13.41 9.11
CA TRP A 212 -3.23 -14.01 7.98
C TRP A 212 -2.28 -14.71 7.02
N GLU A 213 -2.75 -15.82 6.46
CA GLU A 213 -2.19 -16.41 5.25
C GLU A 213 -2.81 -15.75 4.01
N ALA A 214 -2.16 -15.83 2.86
CA ALA A 214 -2.70 -15.33 1.59
C ALA A 214 -4.09 -15.93 1.31
N TYR A 215 -4.23 -17.25 1.48
CA TYR A 215 -5.51 -17.95 1.46
C TYR A 215 -5.45 -19.19 2.35
N ARG A 216 -6.49 -19.41 3.11
CA ARG A 216 -6.68 -20.60 3.92
C ARG A 216 -8.05 -21.21 3.64
N ALA A 217 -8.09 -22.46 3.21
CA ALA A 217 -9.34 -23.13 2.96
C ALA A 217 -10.19 -23.24 4.26
N PRO A 218 -11.51 -23.14 4.17
CA PRO A 218 -12.38 -23.26 5.34
C PRO A 218 -12.07 -24.51 6.18
N ALA A 219 -12.09 -24.36 7.51
CA ALA A 219 -11.81 -25.41 8.49
C ALA A 219 -10.38 -25.99 8.46
N THR A 220 -9.45 -25.43 7.70
CA THR A 220 -8.02 -25.81 7.83
C THR A 220 -7.34 -25.01 8.93
N ALA A 221 -6.34 -25.62 9.57
CA ALA A 221 -5.49 -24.93 10.53
C ALA A 221 -4.57 -23.93 9.83
N CYS A 222 -4.19 -22.88 10.52
CA CYS A 222 -3.16 -21.96 10.06
C CYS A 222 -1.79 -22.63 10.04
N THR A 223 -0.96 -22.21 9.08
CA THR A 223 0.39 -22.72 8.87
C THR A 223 1.40 -21.71 9.41
N ALA A 224 2.39 -22.19 10.16
CA ALA A 224 3.51 -21.34 10.57
C ALA A 224 4.31 -20.86 9.34
N PRO A 225 4.89 -19.63 9.40
CA PRO A 225 5.72 -19.12 8.32
C PRO A 225 6.87 -20.06 7.99
N ASP A 226 7.06 -20.39 6.71
CA ASP A 226 8.21 -21.14 6.21
C ASP A 226 8.85 -20.44 5.01
N PRO A 227 9.98 -19.72 5.22
CA PRO A 227 10.69 -19.03 4.14
C PRO A 227 11.21 -19.94 3.03
N ASN A 228 11.39 -21.25 3.29
CA ASN A 228 11.89 -22.18 2.26
C ASN A 228 10.80 -22.58 1.26
N THR A 229 9.55 -22.62 1.70
CA THR A 229 8.39 -22.99 0.87
C THR A 229 7.52 -21.79 0.50
N PHE A 230 7.79 -20.61 1.06
CA PHE A 230 7.01 -19.39 0.89
C PHE A 230 5.53 -19.60 1.27
N THR A 231 5.29 -20.28 2.37
CA THR A 231 3.95 -20.62 2.87
C THR A 231 3.74 -20.16 4.30
N GLY A 232 2.47 -20.10 4.71
CA GLY A 232 2.06 -19.77 6.06
C GLY A 232 1.66 -18.30 6.21
N VAL A 233 1.54 -17.87 7.46
CA VAL A 233 1.18 -16.50 7.82
C VAL A 233 2.23 -15.52 7.33
N ASP A 234 1.81 -14.49 6.58
CA ASP A 234 2.71 -13.55 5.93
C ASP A 234 2.44 -12.10 6.32
N SER A 235 3.48 -11.25 6.15
CA SER A 235 3.43 -9.84 6.52
C SER A 235 2.44 -9.04 5.68
N ASN A 236 2.37 -9.33 4.37
CA ASN A 236 1.57 -8.57 3.43
C ASN A 236 0.07 -8.82 3.62
N SER A 237 -0.32 -10.10 3.71
CA SER A 237 -1.71 -10.49 3.97
C SER A 237 -2.17 -10.01 5.34
N THR A 238 -1.31 -10.07 6.36
CA THR A 238 -1.62 -9.59 7.70
C THR A 238 -1.82 -8.08 7.72
N ALA A 239 -0.91 -7.34 7.10
CA ALA A 239 -0.96 -5.88 7.09
C ALA A 239 -2.22 -5.35 6.39
N ILE A 240 -2.49 -5.82 5.16
CA ILE A 240 -3.62 -5.31 4.39
C ILE A 240 -4.97 -5.80 4.95
N ALA A 241 -5.03 -7.02 5.53
CA ALA A 241 -6.24 -7.50 6.19
C ALA A 241 -6.58 -6.68 7.44
N TYR A 242 -5.56 -6.35 8.24
CA TYR A 242 -5.76 -5.45 9.37
C TYR A 242 -6.26 -4.07 8.93
N ALA A 243 -5.63 -3.45 7.93
CA ALA A 243 -6.04 -2.15 7.41
C ALA A 243 -7.50 -2.17 6.90
N ALA A 244 -7.90 -3.22 6.19
CA ALA A 244 -9.26 -3.37 5.68
C ALA A 244 -10.30 -3.57 6.80
N LEU A 245 -9.97 -4.34 7.83
CA LEU A 245 -10.86 -4.51 8.98
C LEU A 245 -10.97 -3.22 9.80
N ALA A 246 -9.85 -2.49 9.96
CA ALA A 246 -9.85 -1.19 10.63
C ALA A 246 -10.74 -0.16 9.91
N ALA A 247 -10.62 -0.06 8.57
CA ALA A 247 -11.49 0.78 7.74
C ALA A 247 -12.97 0.39 7.88
N ALA A 248 -13.27 -0.92 7.87
CA ALA A 248 -14.62 -1.43 8.08
C ALA A 248 -15.14 -1.30 9.54
N GLY A 249 -14.36 -0.72 10.45
CA GLY A 249 -14.72 -0.56 11.86
C GLY A 249 -14.77 -1.87 12.67
N VAL A 250 -14.08 -2.91 12.22
CA VAL A 250 -14.06 -4.24 12.85
C VAL A 250 -12.73 -4.50 13.54
N THR A 251 -12.79 -4.79 14.83
CA THR A 251 -11.61 -5.20 15.59
C THR A 251 -11.32 -6.69 15.33
N PRO A 252 -10.09 -7.05 14.88
CA PRO A 252 -9.69 -8.44 14.77
C PRO A 252 -9.79 -9.21 16.09
N ALA A 253 -10.06 -10.52 16.00
CA ALA A 253 -10.22 -11.39 17.18
C ALA A 253 -8.90 -11.61 17.95
N SER A 254 -7.77 -11.48 17.28
CA SER A 254 -6.41 -11.56 17.84
C SER A 254 -5.62 -10.32 17.48
N ASP A 255 -4.55 -10.04 18.24
CA ASP A 255 -3.70 -8.86 18.07
C ASP A 255 -2.83 -8.98 16.80
N ALA A 256 -3.32 -8.39 15.71
CA ALA A 256 -2.63 -8.38 14.41
C ALA A 256 -1.39 -7.47 14.43
N LEU A 257 -1.48 -6.31 15.06
CA LEU A 257 -0.33 -5.41 15.18
C LEU A 257 0.76 -6.02 16.06
N GLY A 258 0.38 -6.74 17.13
CA GLY A 258 1.34 -7.51 17.93
C GLY A 258 1.99 -8.65 17.13
N TRP A 259 1.30 -9.25 16.15
CA TRP A 259 1.95 -10.19 15.24
C TRP A 259 2.97 -9.49 14.33
N LEU A 260 2.62 -8.36 13.74
CA LEU A 260 3.55 -7.54 12.93
C LEU A 260 4.76 -7.07 13.75
N ASP A 261 4.57 -6.69 15.03
CA ASP A 261 5.67 -6.30 15.92
C ASP A 261 6.66 -7.47 16.14
N ARG A 262 6.16 -8.70 16.31
CA ARG A 262 7.00 -9.91 16.44
C ARG A 262 7.69 -10.28 15.13
N ALA A 263 7.06 -10.01 14.00
CA ALA A 263 7.59 -10.30 12.66
C ALA A 263 8.61 -9.25 12.18
N GLN A 264 8.68 -8.09 12.85
CA GLN A 264 9.58 -6.99 12.49
C GLN A 264 11.05 -7.38 12.72
N ASN A 265 11.89 -7.19 11.71
CA ASN A 265 13.32 -7.45 11.80
C ASN A 265 14.05 -6.41 12.67
N ALA A 266 15.26 -6.74 13.14
CA ALA A 266 16.11 -5.82 13.91
C ALA A 266 16.52 -4.56 13.12
N THR A 267 16.46 -4.61 11.81
CA THR A 267 16.64 -3.49 10.87
C THR A 267 15.47 -2.50 10.87
N GLY A 268 14.34 -2.87 11.48
CA GLY A 268 13.13 -2.07 11.57
C GLY A 268 12.11 -2.34 10.46
N GLY A 269 12.46 -3.12 9.43
CA GLY A 269 11.59 -3.47 8.32
C GLY A 269 10.98 -4.86 8.42
N TRP A 270 10.32 -5.28 7.33
CA TRP A 270 9.73 -6.61 7.16
C TRP A 270 10.11 -7.20 5.81
N GLY A 271 10.35 -8.50 5.79
CA GLY A 271 10.26 -9.30 4.58
C GLY A 271 8.86 -9.88 4.41
N TYR A 272 8.60 -10.55 3.28
CA TYR A 272 7.31 -11.21 3.01
C TYR A 272 6.92 -12.20 4.12
N LEU A 273 7.87 -13.00 4.60
CA LEU A 273 7.68 -13.89 5.75
C LEU A 273 8.65 -13.52 6.87
N PRO A 274 8.30 -13.74 8.14
CA PRO A 274 9.22 -13.60 9.26
C PRO A 274 10.54 -14.35 9.02
N GLY A 275 11.67 -13.66 9.25
CA GLY A 275 13.01 -14.19 9.03
C GLY A 275 13.57 -14.03 7.62
N MET A 276 12.80 -13.50 6.68
CA MET A 276 13.33 -13.00 5.40
C MET A 276 13.91 -11.62 5.55
N ASP A 277 14.83 -11.25 4.64
CA ASP A 277 15.37 -9.89 4.58
C ASP A 277 14.25 -8.87 4.34
N ASP A 278 14.43 -7.66 4.85
CA ASP A 278 13.50 -6.55 4.60
C ASP A 278 13.36 -6.29 3.11
N ASP A 279 12.14 -6.01 2.71
CA ASP A 279 11.84 -5.48 1.39
C ASP A 279 10.89 -4.27 1.49
N PRO A 280 10.91 -3.36 0.51
CA PRO A 280 10.11 -2.15 0.55
C PRO A 280 8.61 -2.40 0.38
N ASP A 281 8.22 -3.51 -0.27
CA ASP A 281 6.83 -3.88 -0.50
C ASP A 281 6.18 -4.29 0.82
N SER A 282 6.80 -5.24 1.53
CA SER A 282 6.33 -5.75 2.82
C SER A 282 6.43 -4.69 3.93
N THR A 283 7.53 -3.90 3.94
CA THR A 283 7.70 -2.81 4.90
C THR A 283 6.68 -1.70 4.66
N GLY A 284 6.40 -1.35 3.40
CA GLY A 284 5.40 -0.35 3.03
C GLY A 284 3.99 -0.74 3.48
N LEU A 285 3.60 -2.00 3.26
CA LEU A 285 2.30 -2.53 3.71
C LEU A 285 2.20 -2.60 5.24
N ALA A 286 3.26 -3.02 5.93
CA ALA A 286 3.29 -3.04 7.40
C ALA A 286 3.08 -1.62 7.97
N ILE A 287 3.71 -0.60 7.38
CA ILE A 287 3.49 0.80 7.77
C ILE A 287 2.04 1.22 7.51
N GLN A 288 1.40 0.80 6.41
CA GLN A 288 -0.03 1.05 6.18
C GLN A 288 -0.89 0.49 7.32
N ALA A 289 -0.62 -0.72 7.81
CA ALA A 289 -1.32 -1.30 8.95
C ALA A 289 -1.09 -0.51 10.24
N ILE A 290 0.15 -0.09 10.49
CA ILE A 290 0.52 0.72 11.67
C ILE A 290 -0.28 2.02 11.69
N VAL A 291 -0.32 2.72 10.55
CA VAL A 291 -1.07 3.99 10.40
C VAL A 291 -2.57 3.75 10.50
N ALA A 292 -3.12 2.69 9.89
CA ALA A 292 -4.52 2.31 10.03
C ALA A 292 -4.92 2.03 11.49
N GLY A 293 -3.97 1.53 12.29
CA GLY A 293 -4.12 1.35 13.75
C GLY A 293 -3.94 2.62 14.57
N GLY A 294 -3.80 3.79 13.94
CA GLY A 294 -3.58 5.07 14.62
C GLY A 294 -2.22 5.19 15.33
N GLN A 295 -1.24 4.36 14.94
CA GLN A 295 0.09 4.35 15.52
C GLN A 295 1.11 5.03 14.59
N SER A 296 2.25 5.44 15.16
CA SER A 296 3.34 6.05 14.39
C SER A 296 4.43 5.02 14.04
N PRO A 297 4.80 4.87 12.75
CA PRO A 297 5.86 3.96 12.34
C PRO A 297 7.27 4.38 12.78
N THR A 298 7.38 5.53 13.47
CA THR A 298 8.67 6.08 13.95
C THR A 298 8.82 6.03 15.46
N SER A 299 7.87 5.42 16.19
CA SER A 299 7.88 5.43 17.67
C SER A 299 7.28 4.14 18.26
N GLY A 300 7.34 4.03 19.58
CA GLY A 300 6.76 2.91 20.32
C GLY A 300 7.43 1.58 20.02
N VAL A 301 6.63 0.54 19.85
CA VAL A 301 7.09 -0.84 19.60
C VAL A 301 7.75 -0.99 18.22
N TRP A 302 7.49 -0.06 17.30
CA TRP A 302 8.01 -0.07 15.93
C TRP A 302 9.45 0.41 15.81
N VAL A 303 10.13 0.63 16.96
CA VAL A 303 11.55 0.99 17.02
C VAL A 303 12.36 -0.21 17.48
N LYS A 304 13.25 -0.70 16.63
CA LYS A 304 14.20 -1.78 16.92
C LYS A 304 15.61 -1.22 17.07
N GLY A 305 16.05 -1.05 18.31
CA GLY A 305 17.31 -0.34 18.61
C GLY A 305 17.23 1.13 18.20
N THR A 306 17.93 1.54 17.15
CA THR A 306 17.89 2.89 16.56
C THR A 306 17.06 2.96 15.27
N ASN A 307 16.60 1.82 14.78
CA ASN A 307 15.91 1.72 13.51
C ASN A 307 14.39 1.80 13.73
N THR A 308 13.71 2.60 12.93
CA THR A 308 12.25 2.69 12.89
C THR A 308 11.71 1.99 11.64
N ALA A 309 10.42 1.65 11.62
CA ALA A 309 9.79 1.13 10.40
C ALA A 309 10.00 2.07 9.21
N MET A 310 9.84 3.38 9.44
CA MET A 310 10.05 4.39 8.40
C MET A 310 11.52 4.45 7.96
N SER A 311 12.49 4.43 8.88
CA SER A 311 13.91 4.47 8.48
C SER A 311 14.33 3.23 7.69
N ALA A 312 13.77 2.05 8.01
CA ALA A 312 14.00 0.83 7.25
C ALA A 312 13.44 0.93 5.83
N LEU A 313 12.23 1.47 5.67
CA LEU A 313 11.64 1.71 4.34
C LEU A 313 12.49 2.68 3.52
N LEU A 314 12.85 3.82 4.08
CA LEU A 314 13.61 4.87 3.38
C LEU A 314 15.05 4.46 3.03
N ALA A 315 15.60 3.44 3.66
CA ALA A 315 16.91 2.88 3.29
C ALA A 315 16.94 2.29 1.86
N PHE A 316 15.78 1.96 1.29
CA PHE A 316 15.67 1.49 -0.09
C PHE A 316 15.52 2.61 -1.11
N GLN A 317 15.34 3.89 -0.68
CA GLN A 317 15.14 5.00 -1.61
C GLN A 317 16.47 5.51 -2.16
N LEU A 318 16.54 5.64 -3.48
CA LEU A 318 17.71 6.17 -4.18
C LEU A 318 17.85 7.68 -3.96
N GLY A 319 18.97 8.09 -3.40
CA GLY A 319 19.31 9.48 -3.09
C GLY A 319 19.90 10.26 -4.28
N CYS A 320 20.48 11.41 -3.94
CA CYS A 320 21.05 12.35 -4.93
C CYS A 320 22.30 11.86 -5.61
N ASP A 321 23.00 10.88 -5.07
CA ASP A 321 24.17 10.25 -5.67
C ASP A 321 23.79 9.30 -6.83
N ALA A 322 22.52 8.89 -6.90
CA ALA A 322 22.01 8.08 -8.00
C ALA A 322 21.93 8.89 -9.32
N PRO A 323 21.99 8.21 -10.48
CA PRO A 323 21.69 8.85 -11.76
C PRO A 323 20.36 9.60 -11.71
N VAL A 324 20.28 10.77 -12.34
CA VAL A 324 19.10 11.66 -12.26
C VAL A 324 17.79 10.94 -12.57
N ALA A 325 17.78 10.05 -13.56
CA ALA A 325 16.60 9.28 -13.93
C ALA A 325 16.13 8.30 -12.84
N ASN A 326 17.02 7.91 -11.92
CA ASN A 326 16.78 6.89 -10.90
C ASN A 326 16.48 7.50 -9.52
N ARG A 327 16.80 8.78 -9.33
CA ARG A 327 16.62 9.46 -8.03
C ARG A 327 15.18 9.35 -7.54
N ALA A 328 15.05 9.12 -6.24
CA ALA A 328 13.78 8.99 -5.53
C ALA A 328 13.00 7.68 -5.78
N ALA A 329 13.41 6.84 -6.72
CA ALA A 329 12.86 5.49 -6.82
C ALA A 329 13.29 4.64 -5.63
N PHE A 330 12.52 3.60 -5.34
CA PHE A 330 12.93 2.56 -4.41
C PHE A 330 13.55 1.38 -5.17
N THR A 331 14.56 0.78 -4.55
CA THR A 331 15.19 -0.46 -5.03
C THR A 331 14.53 -1.66 -4.38
N TYR A 332 14.78 -2.87 -4.94
CA TYR A 332 14.37 -4.13 -4.33
C TYR A 332 15.63 -4.94 -3.95
N PRO A 333 15.61 -5.72 -2.86
CA PRO A 333 16.73 -6.53 -2.44
C PRO A 333 17.31 -7.39 -3.56
N GLY A 334 18.64 -7.44 -3.67
CA GLY A 334 19.34 -8.14 -4.75
C GLY A 334 19.44 -7.38 -6.08
N GLY A 335 18.69 -6.29 -6.27
CA GLY A 335 18.74 -5.45 -7.50
C GLY A 335 19.82 -4.36 -7.50
N GLY A 336 20.60 -4.21 -6.43
CA GLY A 336 21.56 -3.13 -6.25
C GLY A 336 20.89 -1.75 -6.30
N ALA A 337 21.51 -0.78 -6.98
CA ALA A 337 20.97 0.58 -7.13
C ALA A 337 20.02 0.72 -8.36
N THR A 338 19.37 -0.36 -8.77
CA THR A 338 18.42 -0.35 -9.88
C THR A 338 17.02 -0.01 -9.37
N PRO A 339 16.33 1.01 -9.93
CA PRO A 339 14.93 1.29 -9.61
C PRO A 339 14.04 0.07 -9.83
N ASN A 340 13.10 -0.14 -8.92
CA ASN A 340 12.06 -1.14 -9.08
C ASN A 340 10.68 -0.45 -9.01
N LEU A 341 9.87 -0.64 -10.04
CA LEU A 341 8.59 0.04 -10.15
C LEU A 341 7.61 -0.41 -9.05
N VAL A 342 7.47 -1.71 -8.83
CA VAL A 342 6.56 -2.27 -7.81
C VAL A 342 7.02 -1.83 -6.41
N ALA A 343 8.32 -1.95 -6.12
CA ALA A 343 8.89 -1.47 -4.87
C ALA A 343 8.62 0.03 -4.65
N THR A 344 8.76 0.85 -5.70
CA THR A 344 8.47 2.28 -5.58
C THR A 344 6.99 2.55 -5.35
N GLN A 345 6.10 1.82 -6.00
CA GLN A 345 4.66 1.92 -5.80
C GLN A 345 4.27 1.62 -4.33
N GLN A 346 4.65 0.47 -3.82
CA GLN A 346 4.24 0.03 -2.49
C GLN A 346 4.97 0.77 -1.36
N ALA A 347 6.26 1.08 -1.54
CA ALA A 347 6.98 1.93 -0.61
C ALA A 347 6.36 3.33 -0.49
N THR A 348 5.86 3.89 -1.59
CA THR A 348 5.18 5.19 -1.59
C THR A 348 3.93 5.16 -0.70
N TRP A 349 3.18 4.05 -0.68
CA TRP A 349 2.02 3.91 0.21
C TRP A 349 2.43 3.99 1.69
N GLY A 350 3.47 3.26 2.10
CA GLY A 350 3.98 3.32 3.47
C GLY A 350 4.58 4.68 3.83
N ALA A 351 5.36 5.26 2.93
CA ALA A 351 6.02 6.54 3.15
C ALA A 351 5.03 7.71 3.23
N SER A 352 3.87 7.62 2.59
CA SER A 352 2.86 8.69 2.57
C SER A 352 2.35 9.09 3.96
N GLY A 353 2.42 8.17 4.94
CA GLY A 353 1.88 8.39 6.27
C GLY A 353 0.35 8.37 6.35
N HIS A 354 -0.32 7.97 5.27
CA HIS A 354 -1.77 7.83 5.18
C HIS A 354 -2.15 6.37 4.99
N ALA A 355 -3.15 5.89 5.72
CA ALA A 355 -3.75 4.58 5.47
C ALA A 355 -4.80 4.68 4.35
N PHE A 356 -5.03 3.57 3.65
CA PHE A 356 -6.17 3.44 2.74
C PHE A 356 -7.49 3.24 3.51
N PRO A 357 -8.61 3.77 2.97
CA PRO A 357 -8.72 4.64 1.79
C PRO A 357 -8.18 6.05 2.05
N LEU A 358 -7.82 6.77 0.98
CA LEU A 358 -7.21 8.10 1.07
C LEU A 358 -8.22 9.24 1.22
N GLY A 359 -9.44 9.05 0.72
CA GLY A 359 -10.35 10.16 0.42
C GLY A 359 -9.87 11.02 -0.75
N PRO A 360 -10.64 12.03 -1.17
CA PRO A 360 -10.25 12.95 -2.24
C PRO A 360 -8.93 13.66 -1.94
N VAL A 361 -7.93 13.48 -2.81
CA VAL A 361 -6.57 13.96 -2.60
C VAL A 361 -6.40 15.39 -3.12
N THR A 362 -5.73 16.23 -2.33
CA THR A 362 -5.24 17.53 -2.77
C THR A 362 -3.76 17.43 -3.10
N PHE A 363 -3.40 17.76 -4.33
CA PHE A 363 -2.03 17.65 -4.81
C PHE A 363 -1.20 18.92 -4.52
N GLY A 364 -0.03 18.70 -3.90
CA GLY A 364 0.98 19.73 -3.70
C GLY A 364 2.00 19.78 -4.84
N ALA A 365 2.95 20.70 -4.72
CA ALA A 365 4.10 20.74 -5.61
C ALA A 365 5.00 19.54 -5.36
N THR A 366 5.57 18.97 -6.44
CA THR A 366 6.54 17.89 -6.32
C THR A 366 7.86 18.45 -5.82
N PRO A 367 8.36 17.98 -4.67
CA PRO A 367 9.64 18.46 -4.16
C PRO A 367 10.80 17.92 -5.01
N ASP A 368 11.89 18.69 -5.07
CA ASP A 368 13.15 18.23 -5.69
C ASP A 368 13.98 17.49 -4.62
N PRO A 369 14.26 16.17 -4.77
CA PRO A 369 15.01 15.41 -3.76
C PRO A 369 16.43 15.93 -3.55
N CYS A 370 16.96 16.73 -4.46
CA CYS A 370 18.35 17.21 -4.46
C CYS A 370 18.45 18.73 -4.38
N ALA A 371 17.33 19.41 -4.16
CA ALA A 371 17.38 20.86 -3.90
C ALA A 371 18.14 21.12 -2.58
N PRO A 372 19.00 22.15 -2.53
CA PRO A 372 19.61 22.53 -1.28
C PRO A 372 18.52 22.89 -0.26
N ILE A 373 18.64 22.36 0.95
CA ILE A 373 17.71 22.69 2.05
C ILE A 373 17.86 24.17 2.35
N VAL A 374 16.94 24.98 1.87
CA VAL A 374 16.81 26.38 2.26
C VAL A 374 16.18 26.38 3.66
N THR A 375 17.02 26.37 4.69
CA THR A 375 16.59 26.64 6.05
C THR A 375 16.13 28.09 6.10
N THR A 376 14.87 28.35 5.89
CA THR A 376 14.24 29.64 6.22
C THR A 376 14.26 29.74 7.74
N THR A 377 15.33 30.32 8.28
CA THR A 377 15.34 30.78 9.66
C THR A 377 14.31 31.90 9.74
N THR A 378 13.10 31.56 10.19
CA THR A 378 12.09 32.56 10.52
C THR A 378 12.64 33.31 11.75
N THR A 379 13.37 34.39 11.51
CA THR A 379 13.74 35.31 12.57
C THR A 379 12.45 35.98 13.01
N SER A 380 11.85 35.47 14.09
CA SER A 380 10.77 36.17 14.79
C SER A 380 11.36 37.49 15.30
N THR A 381 11.22 38.53 14.52
CA THR A 381 11.39 39.91 15.02
C THR A 381 10.27 40.18 16.01
N THR A 382 10.57 39.97 17.28
CA THR A 382 9.72 40.48 18.37
C THR A 382 9.77 42.01 18.28
N SER A 383 8.74 42.57 17.68
CA SER A 383 8.51 44.02 17.69
C SER A 383 8.17 44.41 19.13
N THR A 384 9.13 44.92 19.87
CA THR A 384 8.90 45.54 21.15
C THR A 384 8.32 46.92 20.86
N THR A 385 7.00 47.03 20.92
CA THR A 385 6.30 48.33 20.97
C THR A 385 6.65 48.99 22.32
N PRO A 386 7.06 50.27 22.35
CA PRO A 386 7.32 50.96 23.63
C PRO A 386 5.99 51.08 24.39
N VAL A 387 6.02 50.67 25.64
CA VAL A 387 4.89 50.90 26.56
C VAL A 387 4.76 52.38 26.83
N GLY A 388 3.77 53.01 26.24
CA GLY A 388 3.32 54.35 26.60
C GLY A 388 2.60 54.29 27.93
N THR A 389 3.11 55.02 28.91
CA THR A 389 2.46 55.28 30.20
C THR A 389 1.10 55.97 29.96
N THR A 390 0.00 55.25 30.19
CA THR A 390 -1.31 55.85 30.31
C THR A 390 -1.72 55.96 31.76
N VAL A 391 -2.12 57.17 32.13
CA VAL A 391 -2.65 57.59 33.43
C VAL A 391 -3.95 56.85 33.71
N ALA A 392 -4.12 56.39 34.96
CA ALA A 392 -5.29 55.69 35.47
C ALA A 392 -6.53 56.59 35.41
N ALA A 393 -7.65 56.06 34.90
CA ALA A 393 -8.97 56.63 35.06
C ALA A 393 -9.78 55.79 36.06
N ASP A 394 -10.50 56.48 36.94
CA ASP A 394 -11.29 55.93 38.05
C ASP A 394 -12.44 55.01 37.59
N PRO A 395 -12.87 54.06 38.42
CA PRO A 395 -13.91 53.08 38.07
C PRO A 395 -15.30 53.66 38.26
N VAL A 396 -16.12 53.59 37.21
CA VAL A 396 -17.57 53.84 37.29
C VAL A 396 -18.27 52.54 37.62
N ALA A 397 -19.04 52.56 38.72
CA ALA A 397 -19.88 51.46 39.17
C ALA A 397 -21.05 51.24 38.22
N ALA A 398 -21.30 50.01 37.78
CA ALA A 398 -22.50 49.60 37.06
C ALA A 398 -23.33 48.64 37.93
N THR A 399 -24.57 49.01 38.13
CA THR A 399 -25.63 48.27 38.82
C THR A 399 -26.21 47.18 37.93
N PRO A 400 -26.60 45.98 38.49
CA PRO A 400 -27.19 44.92 37.68
C PRO A 400 -28.70 45.16 37.51
N ALA A 401 -29.22 44.89 36.29
CA ALA A 401 -30.65 44.72 36.05
C ALA A 401 -30.95 43.28 35.62
N PHE A 402 -31.69 42.57 36.45
CA PHE A 402 -32.41 41.38 36.08
C PHE A 402 -33.67 41.76 35.28
N THR A 403 -34.05 40.94 34.28
CA THR A 403 -35.38 40.35 34.09
C THR A 403 -35.55 39.80 32.68
N GLY A 404 -36.15 38.60 32.61
CA GLY A 404 -36.92 38.08 31.50
C GLY A 404 -36.47 36.74 30.96
#